data_51ac8c21ecf0adcb1162b88ddd7098ce
#
_entry.id   51ac8c21ecf0adcb1162b88ddd7098ce
#
_cell.length_a   1.000
_cell.length_b   1.000
_cell.length_c   1.000
_cell.angle_alpha   90.00
_cell.angle_beta   90.00
_cell.angle_gamma   90.00
#
_symmetry.space_group_name_H-M   'P 1'
#
loop_
_entity.id
_entity.type
_entity.pdbx_description
1 polymer ?
#
loop_
_entity_poly.entity_id
_entity_poly.type
_entity_poly.pdbx_seq_one_letter_code
_entity_poly.pdbx_strand_id
1 'polypeptide(L)'
;MVDIVRTIESSEGITSDDYEQLTDISDLVFRQIRDLDPQIHPQLTLFTSRNFVQHIRQRTESGFGPDLIITDSETALDLYDQKLTDPIQLTEQDRQDTPQSLLDLVTAKDGALVGRPVNQFVQLACFNKSRLAKPPGNLQELAQSSDDATFGMAIQLKDLFWSAEAFNATPAFQAAMDGSSIDETSRGRVTSWLNWLVGSSYQQNIRFLNTQGELRQGLIEGELDWITCWSSNLKRLRSTMGDNLGIAALPQGPVQHRKASTRLEVWVLGRNSSQLQRRKALVMLKFITKPWAQKTYALMGSSSMPVSQKAAAIVASKIPGGSEALNNYVQNDEQSTGKVQVKARIFRDQMSYDTISDALLDTIYDVRTPKESTEQILQDLKQTR
;
A
#
# COMPACT_ATOMS: atom_id res chain seq x y z
N MET A 1 -13.31 20.39 18.87
CA MET A 1 -13.44 19.47 17.72
C MET A 1 -12.06 19.28 17.14
N VAL A 2 -11.73 18.10 16.64
CA VAL A 2 -10.53 17.83 15.83
C VAL A 2 -11.02 17.30 14.50
N ASP A 3 -10.73 18.01 13.43
CA ASP A 3 -11.14 17.64 12.06
C ASP A 3 -10.11 16.69 11.45
N ILE A 4 -10.54 15.50 11.08
CA ILE A 4 -9.72 14.43 10.55
C ILE A 4 -10.20 14.09 9.16
N VAL A 5 -9.29 14.08 8.21
CA VAL A 5 -9.57 13.65 6.85
C VAL A 5 -8.78 12.37 6.57
N ARG A 6 -9.44 11.37 6.00
CA ARG A 6 -8.80 10.10 5.61
C ARG A 6 -8.95 9.85 4.12
N THR A 7 -7.85 9.48 3.48
CA THR A 7 -7.88 9.00 2.10
C THR A 7 -8.32 7.54 2.04
N ILE A 8 -9.06 7.24 1.00
CA ILE A 8 -9.43 5.89 0.59
C ILE A 8 -8.92 5.69 -0.82
N GLU A 9 -8.14 4.63 -1.05
CA GLU A 9 -7.65 4.32 -2.39
C GLU A 9 -8.81 4.05 -3.36
N SER A 10 -8.82 4.75 -4.49
CA SER A 10 -9.86 4.57 -5.51
C SER A 10 -9.82 3.18 -6.14
N SER A 11 -8.64 2.53 -6.18
CA SER A 11 -8.45 1.16 -6.67
C SER A 11 -9.03 0.08 -5.75
N GLU A 12 -9.33 0.40 -4.49
CA GLU A 12 -9.91 -0.56 -3.54
C GLU A 12 -11.34 -0.98 -3.92
N GLY A 13 -12.07 -0.14 -4.68
CA GLY A 13 -13.47 -0.41 -5.01
C GLY A 13 -14.32 -0.51 -3.74
N ILE A 14 -14.36 0.56 -2.95
CA ILE A 14 -15.00 0.57 -1.62
C ILE A 14 -16.50 0.41 -1.75
N THR A 15 -17.01 -0.59 -1.06
CA THR A 15 -18.45 -0.84 -0.89
C THR A 15 -18.99 -0.12 0.34
N SER A 16 -20.32 -0.07 0.49
CA SER A 16 -20.99 0.44 1.69
C SER A 16 -20.47 -0.25 2.96
N ASP A 17 -20.27 -1.55 2.91
CA ASP A 17 -19.79 -2.35 4.04
C ASP A 17 -18.33 -1.98 4.42
N ASP A 18 -17.48 -1.70 3.43
CA ASP A 18 -16.11 -1.25 3.70
C ASP A 18 -16.12 0.13 4.38
N TYR A 19 -17.03 1.01 3.97
CA TYR A 19 -17.23 2.32 4.57
C TYR A 19 -17.69 2.20 6.03
N GLU A 20 -18.70 1.36 6.31
CA GLU A 20 -19.17 1.08 7.66
C GLU A 20 -18.05 0.52 8.54
N GLN A 21 -17.29 -0.45 8.03
CA GLN A 21 -16.17 -1.02 8.77
C GLN A 21 -15.10 0.01 9.12
N LEU A 22 -14.74 0.90 8.19
CA LEU A 22 -13.77 1.97 8.45
C LEU A 22 -14.30 2.97 9.48
N THR A 23 -15.60 3.27 9.44
CA THR A 23 -16.25 4.14 10.41
C THR A 23 -16.29 3.51 11.80
N ASP A 24 -16.65 2.23 11.91
CA ASP A 24 -16.70 1.49 13.18
C ASP A 24 -15.34 1.43 13.88
N ILE A 25 -14.26 1.17 13.11
CA ILE A 25 -12.90 1.14 13.65
C ILE A 25 -12.50 2.54 14.15
N SER A 26 -12.80 3.56 13.35
CA SER A 26 -12.51 4.94 13.72
C SER A 26 -13.29 5.36 14.97
N ASP A 27 -14.55 4.99 15.06
CA ASP A 27 -15.41 5.29 16.22
C ASP A 27 -14.92 4.60 17.49
N LEU A 28 -14.36 3.39 17.38
CA LEU A 28 -13.75 2.73 18.52
C LEU A 28 -12.53 3.50 19.05
N VAL A 29 -11.61 3.86 18.14
CA VAL A 29 -10.43 4.65 18.50
C VAL A 29 -10.84 6.01 19.08
N PHE A 30 -11.83 6.65 18.50
CA PHE A 30 -12.33 7.95 18.95
C PHE A 30 -13.02 7.87 20.31
N ARG A 31 -13.74 6.78 20.62
CA ARG A 31 -14.28 6.54 21.96
C ARG A 31 -13.17 6.43 22.99
N GLN A 32 -12.12 5.65 22.71
CA GLN A 32 -10.99 5.51 23.62
C GLN A 32 -10.23 6.84 23.83
N ILE A 33 -10.14 7.67 22.81
CA ILE A 33 -9.54 9.02 22.93
C ILE A 33 -10.41 9.92 23.79
N ARG A 34 -11.74 9.90 23.63
CA ARG A 34 -12.68 10.67 24.46
C ARG A 34 -12.67 10.23 25.93
N ASP A 35 -12.47 8.94 26.19
CA ASP A 35 -12.34 8.42 27.56
C ASP A 35 -11.06 8.95 28.25
N LEU A 36 -9.99 9.19 27.48
CA LEU A 36 -8.74 9.78 28.00
C LEU A 36 -8.81 11.30 28.15
N ASP A 37 -9.45 11.98 27.22
CA ASP A 37 -9.65 13.43 27.24
C ASP A 37 -11.03 13.79 26.66
N PRO A 38 -12.04 13.98 27.53
CA PRO A 38 -13.40 14.31 27.10
C PRO A 38 -13.54 15.62 26.32
N GLN A 39 -12.51 16.45 26.29
CA GLN A 39 -12.52 17.69 25.49
C GLN A 39 -12.13 17.43 24.02
N ILE A 40 -11.67 16.22 23.66
CA ILE A 40 -11.33 15.86 22.29
C ILE A 40 -12.57 15.25 21.63
N HIS A 41 -13.09 15.92 20.61
CA HIS A 41 -14.21 15.45 19.78
C HIS A 41 -13.70 15.28 18.35
N PRO A 42 -13.25 14.06 17.96
CA PRO A 42 -12.81 13.79 16.60
C PRO A 42 -14.00 13.77 15.64
N GLN A 43 -13.81 14.32 14.45
CA GLN A 43 -14.74 14.23 13.33
C GLN A 43 -13.99 13.72 12.12
N LEU A 44 -14.40 12.59 11.57
CA LEU A 44 -13.78 11.97 10.42
C LEU A 44 -14.56 12.26 9.15
N THR A 45 -13.84 12.67 8.11
CA THR A 45 -14.34 12.77 6.73
C THR A 45 -13.51 11.88 5.82
N LEU A 46 -14.17 11.07 5.01
CA LEU A 46 -13.52 10.16 4.06
C LEU A 46 -13.51 10.77 2.67
N PHE A 47 -12.38 10.67 1.99
CA PHE A 47 -12.20 11.11 0.61
C PHE A 47 -11.56 10.02 -0.23
N THR A 48 -11.96 9.91 -1.50
CA THR A 48 -11.24 9.08 -2.45
C THR A 48 -9.88 9.71 -2.78
N SER A 49 -8.88 8.91 -3.12
CA SER A 49 -7.53 9.39 -3.44
C SER A 49 -7.49 10.33 -4.65
N ARG A 50 -8.45 10.19 -5.58
CA ARG A 50 -8.55 11.09 -6.73
C ARG A 50 -8.82 12.53 -6.28
N ASN A 51 -7.95 13.47 -6.66
CA ASN A 51 -8.02 14.90 -6.33
C ASN A 51 -7.86 15.23 -4.82
N PHE A 52 -7.41 14.28 -3.99
CA PHE A 52 -7.29 14.49 -2.56
C PHE A 52 -6.35 15.64 -2.21
N VAL A 53 -5.14 15.65 -2.76
CA VAL A 53 -4.14 16.71 -2.50
C VAL A 53 -4.67 18.08 -2.89
N GLN A 54 -5.35 18.19 -4.05
CA GLN A 54 -5.98 19.43 -4.48
C GLN A 54 -7.06 19.89 -3.51
N HIS A 55 -7.88 18.97 -3.00
CA HIS A 55 -8.91 19.27 -2.01
C HIS A 55 -8.30 19.79 -0.70
N ILE A 56 -7.25 19.13 -0.19
CA ILE A 56 -6.54 19.59 1.02
C ILE A 56 -5.94 20.99 0.78
N ARG A 57 -5.36 21.24 -0.40
CA ARG A 57 -4.83 22.56 -0.76
C ARG A 57 -5.90 23.63 -0.67
N GLN A 58 -7.05 23.45 -1.34
CA GLN A 58 -8.16 24.42 -1.33
C GLN A 58 -8.65 24.71 0.08
N ARG A 59 -8.79 23.66 0.93
CA ARG A 59 -9.20 23.84 2.33
C ARG A 59 -8.15 24.59 3.14
N THR A 60 -6.87 24.28 2.96
CA THR A 60 -5.77 24.90 3.70
C THR A 60 -5.62 26.38 3.31
N GLU A 61 -5.70 26.71 2.03
CA GLU A 61 -5.63 28.08 1.52
C GLU A 61 -6.82 28.94 1.98
N SER A 62 -8.00 28.34 2.12
CA SER A 62 -9.19 29.01 2.66
C SER A 62 -9.20 29.12 4.20
N GLY A 63 -8.18 28.62 4.90
CA GLY A 63 -8.09 28.67 6.36
C GLY A 63 -8.87 27.56 7.09
N PHE A 64 -9.44 26.59 6.36
CA PHE A 64 -10.21 25.47 6.87
C PHE A 64 -9.49 24.11 6.67
N GLY A 65 -8.15 24.12 6.65
CA GLY A 65 -7.35 22.91 6.57
C GLY A 65 -7.67 21.94 7.71
N PRO A 66 -7.60 20.60 7.48
CA PRO A 66 -7.85 19.62 8.52
C PRO A 66 -6.77 19.67 9.61
N ASP A 67 -7.10 19.24 10.82
CA ASP A 67 -6.15 19.15 11.93
C ASP A 67 -5.24 17.92 11.79
N LEU A 68 -5.81 16.80 11.34
CA LEU A 68 -5.11 15.56 11.06
C LEU A 68 -5.51 15.00 9.70
N ILE A 69 -4.56 14.34 9.05
CA ILE A 69 -4.76 13.65 7.78
C ILE A 69 -4.26 12.21 7.95
N ILE A 70 -5.09 11.23 7.57
CA ILE A 70 -4.72 9.81 7.51
C ILE A 70 -4.60 9.44 6.05
N THR A 71 -3.40 9.05 5.62
CA THR A 71 -3.09 8.78 4.22
C THR A 71 -1.94 7.77 4.08
N ASP A 72 -1.50 7.48 2.85
CA ASP A 72 -0.27 6.71 2.59
C ASP A 72 0.99 7.59 2.71
N SER A 73 2.16 6.94 2.71
CA SER A 73 3.46 7.61 2.85
C SER A 73 3.77 8.55 1.69
N GLU A 74 3.41 8.18 0.48
CA GLU A 74 3.67 8.95 -0.74
C GLU A 74 2.86 10.25 -0.74
N THR A 75 1.57 10.15 -0.45
CA THR A 75 0.69 11.32 -0.31
C THR A 75 1.11 12.21 0.87
N ALA A 76 1.58 11.62 1.98
CA ALA A 76 2.08 12.39 3.12
C ALA A 76 3.30 13.25 2.76
N LEU A 77 4.25 12.70 1.99
CA LEU A 77 5.41 13.42 1.48
C LEU A 77 5.01 14.52 0.50
N ASP A 78 4.08 14.24 -0.42
CA ASP A 78 3.59 15.24 -1.38
C ASP A 78 2.90 16.41 -0.68
N LEU A 79 2.03 16.16 0.29
CA LEU A 79 1.39 17.19 1.11
C LEU A 79 2.41 18.08 1.84
N TYR A 80 3.50 17.48 2.34
CA TYR A 80 4.56 18.23 3.01
C TYR A 80 5.35 19.11 2.04
N ASP A 81 5.74 18.59 0.88
CA ASP A 81 6.47 19.35 -0.15
C ASP A 81 5.65 20.54 -0.64
N GLN A 82 4.33 20.38 -0.72
CA GLN A 82 3.39 21.45 -1.06
C GLN A 82 3.09 22.41 0.10
N LYS A 83 3.71 22.21 1.27
CA LYS A 83 3.54 23.05 2.47
C LYS A 83 2.10 23.05 3.01
N LEU A 84 1.37 21.94 2.83
CA LEU A 84 0.00 21.75 3.32
C LEU A 84 -0.04 21.08 4.70
N THR A 85 1.08 20.53 5.15
CA THR A 85 1.25 19.85 6.42
C THR A 85 2.50 20.32 7.16
N ASP A 86 2.57 20.06 8.44
CA ASP A 86 3.71 20.39 9.28
C ASP A 86 4.46 19.14 9.72
N PRO A 87 5.79 19.20 9.89
CA PRO A 87 6.58 18.08 10.35
C PRO A 87 6.22 17.74 11.80
N ILE A 88 6.47 16.48 12.15
CA ILE A 88 6.27 15.96 13.50
C ILE A 88 7.59 15.59 14.16
N GLN A 89 7.55 15.46 15.49
CA GLN A 89 8.67 14.96 16.27
C GLN A 89 8.29 13.64 16.94
N LEU A 90 9.18 12.66 16.87
CA LEU A 90 9.07 11.41 17.64
C LEU A 90 9.85 11.55 18.95
N THR A 91 9.31 10.96 20.01
CA THR A 91 10.11 10.71 21.20
C THR A 91 11.17 9.65 20.88
N GLU A 92 12.25 9.62 21.66
CA GLU A 92 13.29 8.60 21.48
C GLU A 92 12.69 7.18 21.62
N GLN A 93 11.77 6.99 22.53
CA GLN A 93 11.06 5.71 22.72
C GLN A 93 10.23 5.31 21.49
N ASP A 94 9.51 6.27 20.86
CA ASP A 94 8.72 6.00 19.65
C ASP A 94 9.65 5.66 18.48
N ARG A 95 10.80 6.33 18.40
CA ARG A 95 11.81 6.08 17.36
C ARG A 95 12.43 4.68 17.50
N GLN A 96 12.76 4.25 18.71
CA GLN A 96 13.31 2.92 18.98
C GLN A 96 12.30 1.79 18.75
N ASP A 97 11.00 2.04 18.91
CA ASP A 97 9.94 1.04 18.67
C ASP A 97 9.46 1.01 17.22
N THR A 98 9.97 1.89 16.35
CA THR A 98 9.61 1.97 14.92
C THR A 98 10.81 1.57 14.07
N PRO A 99 10.70 0.58 13.16
CA PRO A 99 11.78 0.23 12.24
C PRO A 99 12.26 1.45 11.43
N GLN A 100 13.58 1.62 11.31
CA GLN A 100 14.17 2.75 10.59
C GLN A 100 13.73 2.75 9.12
N SER A 101 13.63 1.58 8.48
CA SER A 101 13.14 1.44 7.11
C SER A 101 11.75 2.05 6.89
N LEU A 102 10.87 1.98 7.89
CA LEU A 102 9.53 2.58 7.82
C LEU A 102 9.55 4.08 8.11
N LEU A 103 10.48 4.55 8.94
CA LEU A 103 10.71 5.99 9.16
C LEU A 103 11.26 6.66 7.90
N ASP A 104 12.15 5.98 7.17
CA ASP A 104 12.72 6.49 5.93
C ASP A 104 11.64 6.77 4.86
N LEU A 105 10.55 5.99 4.85
CA LEU A 105 9.41 6.18 3.95
C LEU A 105 8.59 7.45 4.22
N VAL A 106 8.71 8.03 5.39
CA VAL A 106 7.99 9.24 5.82
C VAL A 106 8.97 10.37 6.17
N THR A 107 10.22 10.26 5.73
CA THR A 107 11.23 11.31 5.90
C THR A 107 11.41 12.07 4.60
N ALA A 108 11.20 13.37 4.64
CA ALA A 108 11.39 14.28 3.50
C ALA A 108 12.87 14.50 3.17
N LYS A 109 13.17 15.10 2.02
CA LYS A 109 14.54 15.38 1.55
C LYS A 109 15.35 16.28 2.48
N ASP A 110 14.69 17.14 3.23
CA ASP A 110 15.28 18.04 4.24
C ASP A 110 15.50 17.36 5.61
N GLY A 111 15.20 16.06 5.73
CA GLY A 111 15.30 15.27 6.96
C GLY A 111 14.09 15.40 7.89
N ALA A 112 13.08 16.16 7.52
CA ALA A 112 11.87 16.31 8.33
C ALA A 112 11.00 15.04 8.28
N LEU A 113 10.47 14.64 9.43
CA LEU A 113 9.49 13.54 9.50
C LEU A 113 8.10 14.11 9.23
N VAL A 114 7.49 13.71 8.10
CA VAL A 114 6.25 14.31 7.61
C VAL A 114 4.98 13.76 8.27
N GLY A 115 5.07 12.60 8.94
CA GLY A 115 3.93 11.98 9.60
C GLY A 115 4.33 10.81 10.47
N ARG A 116 3.38 10.28 11.24
CA ARG A 116 3.58 9.09 12.07
C ARG A 116 3.07 7.85 11.33
N PRO A 117 3.93 6.91 10.94
CA PRO A 117 3.48 5.62 10.45
C PRO A 117 2.80 4.85 11.60
N VAL A 118 1.67 4.23 11.32
CA VAL A 118 0.84 3.54 12.32
C VAL A 118 0.62 2.08 11.96
N ASN A 119 0.26 1.82 10.71
CA ASN A 119 0.00 0.49 10.20
C ASN A 119 0.70 0.25 8.87
N GLN A 120 1.02 -1.02 8.65
CA GLN A 120 1.54 -1.52 7.38
C GLN A 120 0.56 -2.54 6.82
N PHE A 121 0.14 -2.35 5.58
CA PHE A 121 -0.63 -3.32 4.81
C PHE A 121 0.31 -4.04 3.86
N VAL A 122 0.10 -5.34 3.71
CA VAL A 122 0.94 -6.22 2.91
C VAL A 122 0.11 -6.81 1.78
N GLN A 123 0.65 -6.85 0.58
CA GLN A 123 0.03 -7.51 -0.55
C GLN A 123 0.35 -9.01 -0.54
N LEU A 124 -0.67 -9.83 -0.67
CA LEU A 124 -0.64 -11.27 -0.51
C LEU A 124 -1.37 -11.95 -1.66
N ALA A 125 -1.29 -13.27 -1.69
CA ALA A 125 -2.17 -14.13 -2.48
C ALA A 125 -3.31 -14.63 -1.59
N CYS A 126 -4.56 -14.38 -2.02
CA CYS A 126 -5.76 -14.93 -1.42
C CYS A 126 -6.38 -15.96 -2.38
N PHE A 127 -6.80 -17.11 -1.90
CA PHE A 127 -7.32 -18.17 -2.77
C PHE A 127 -8.39 -19.04 -2.09
N ASN A 128 -9.18 -19.72 -2.90
CA ASN A 128 -10.19 -20.66 -2.42
C ASN A 128 -9.60 -22.06 -2.28
N LYS A 129 -9.39 -22.54 -1.04
CA LYS A 129 -8.82 -23.86 -0.75
C LYS A 129 -9.65 -25.03 -1.27
N SER A 130 -10.96 -24.88 -1.44
CA SER A 130 -11.82 -25.95 -1.97
C SER A 130 -11.63 -26.16 -3.47
N ARG A 131 -11.10 -25.16 -4.20
CA ARG A 131 -10.87 -25.22 -5.64
C ARG A 131 -9.39 -25.28 -6.01
N LEU A 132 -8.53 -24.67 -5.21
CA LEU A 132 -7.09 -24.64 -5.41
C LEU A 132 -6.37 -25.17 -4.17
N ALA A 133 -5.96 -26.43 -4.19
CA ALA A 133 -5.31 -27.08 -3.04
C ALA A 133 -3.97 -26.44 -2.67
N LYS A 134 -3.23 -25.93 -3.68
CA LYS A 134 -1.93 -25.26 -3.50
C LYS A 134 -1.86 -24.03 -4.44
N PRO A 135 -1.59 -22.84 -3.90
CA PRO A 135 -1.41 -21.64 -4.73
C PRO A 135 -0.07 -21.70 -5.49
N PRO A 136 0.03 -21.02 -6.64
CA PRO A 136 1.29 -20.89 -7.40
C PRO A 136 2.41 -20.31 -6.52
N GLY A 137 3.57 -20.95 -6.50
CA GLY A 137 4.74 -20.52 -5.75
C GLY A 137 5.64 -19.56 -6.51
N ASN A 138 5.51 -19.55 -7.85
CA ASN A 138 6.27 -18.67 -8.74
C ASN A 138 5.43 -18.25 -9.95
N LEU A 139 5.91 -17.24 -10.69
CA LEU A 139 5.21 -16.67 -11.85
C LEU A 139 5.08 -17.65 -13.02
N GLN A 140 5.97 -18.65 -13.12
CA GLN A 140 5.87 -19.68 -14.15
C GLN A 140 4.74 -20.67 -13.82
N GLU A 141 4.62 -21.07 -12.57
CA GLU A 141 3.49 -21.90 -12.10
C GLU A 141 2.16 -21.17 -12.31
N LEU A 142 2.10 -19.85 -12.02
CA LEU A 142 0.91 -19.04 -12.28
C LEU A 142 0.51 -19.07 -13.75
N ALA A 143 1.50 -18.91 -14.65
CA ALA A 143 1.29 -18.90 -16.09
C ALA A 143 0.98 -20.29 -16.69
N GLN A 144 1.40 -21.37 -16.04
CA GLN A 144 1.23 -22.76 -16.49
C GLN A 144 0.12 -23.50 -15.73
N SER A 145 -0.58 -22.82 -14.85
CA SER A 145 -1.69 -23.44 -14.10
C SER A 145 -2.75 -23.99 -15.05
N SER A 146 -3.37 -25.11 -14.66
CA SER A 146 -4.41 -25.76 -15.48
C SER A 146 -5.55 -24.79 -15.80
N ASP A 147 -6.17 -24.98 -16.97
CA ASP A 147 -7.32 -24.18 -17.43
C ASP A 147 -8.52 -24.22 -16.48
N ASP A 148 -8.49 -25.09 -15.46
CA ASP A 148 -9.55 -25.24 -14.46
C ASP A 148 -9.50 -24.22 -13.32
N ALA A 149 -8.39 -23.50 -13.12
CA ALA A 149 -8.25 -22.50 -12.07
C ALA A 149 -8.14 -21.07 -12.65
N THR A 150 -8.95 -20.14 -12.13
CA THR A 150 -8.99 -18.75 -12.60
C THR A 150 -8.27 -17.82 -11.63
N PHE A 151 -7.35 -17.02 -12.17
CA PHE A 151 -6.48 -16.11 -11.44
C PHE A 151 -6.85 -14.64 -11.72
N GLY A 152 -6.95 -13.82 -10.67
CA GLY A 152 -7.27 -12.40 -10.78
C GLY A 152 -6.15 -11.49 -10.28
N MET A 153 -5.85 -10.45 -11.05
CA MET A 153 -4.93 -9.38 -10.66
C MET A 153 -5.55 -8.01 -10.96
N ALA A 154 -5.34 -7.02 -10.09
CA ALA A 154 -5.76 -5.66 -10.40
C ALA A 154 -4.75 -4.97 -11.31
N ILE A 155 -5.25 -4.29 -12.37
CA ILE A 155 -4.44 -3.71 -13.43
C ILE A 155 -3.71 -2.42 -13.02
N GLN A 156 -4.09 -1.82 -11.91
CA GLN A 156 -3.48 -0.58 -11.42
C GLN A 156 -1.99 -0.78 -11.11
N LEU A 157 -1.14 0.17 -11.49
CA LEU A 157 0.31 0.08 -11.25
C LEU A 157 0.65 -0.20 -9.79
N LYS A 158 -0.03 0.44 -8.84
CA LYS A 158 0.15 0.20 -7.40
C LYS A 158 -0.09 -1.25 -6.99
N ASP A 159 -1.01 -1.92 -7.67
CA ASP A 159 -1.38 -3.31 -7.40
C ASP A 159 -0.54 -4.33 -8.18
N LEU A 160 0.04 -3.94 -9.32
CA LEU A 160 0.93 -4.79 -10.14
C LEU A 160 2.42 -4.60 -9.85
N PHE A 161 2.81 -3.57 -9.11
CA PHE A 161 4.23 -3.23 -8.90
C PHE A 161 5.05 -4.36 -8.25
N TRP A 162 4.40 -5.21 -7.44
CA TRP A 162 5.04 -6.41 -6.90
C TRP A 162 5.64 -7.32 -7.99
N SER A 163 5.01 -7.38 -9.15
CA SER A 163 5.50 -8.19 -10.27
C SER A 163 6.75 -7.57 -10.91
N ALA A 164 6.84 -6.24 -11.02
CA ALA A 164 8.07 -5.56 -11.44
C ALA A 164 9.23 -5.85 -10.47
N GLU A 165 8.94 -5.87 -9.17
CA GLU A 165 9.93 -6.26 -8.15
C GLU A 165 10.31 -7.74 -8.26
N ALA A 166 9.36 -8.63 -8.57
CA ALA A 166 9.62 -10.05 -8.77
C ALA A 166 10.58 -10.31 -9.96
N PHE A 167 10.51 -9.49 -11.00
CA PHE A 167 11.48 -9.49 -12.11
C PHE A 167 12.76 -8.71 -11.79
N ASN A 168 12.84 -8.07 -10.62
CA ASN A 168 13.94 -7.17 -10.26
C ASN A 168 14.15 -6.04 -11.29
N ALA A 169 13.05 -5.44 -11.77
CA ALA A 169 13.06 -4.32 -12.71
C ALA A 169 13.40 -2.97 -12.06
N THR A 170 13.16 -2.82 -10.74
CA THR A 170 13.34 -1.59 -9.98
C THR A 170 14.74 -0.95 -10.04
N PRO A 171 15.87 -1.69 -10.13
CA PRO A 171 17.18 -1.08 -10.32
C PRO A 171 17.30 -0.27 -11.62
N ALA A 172 16.64 -0.71 -12.71
CA ALA A 172 16.62 0.05 -13.96
C ALA A 172 15.83 1.35 -13.81
N PHE A 173 14.69 1.33 -13.11
CA PHE A 173 13.91 2.54 -12.82
C PHE A 173 14.70 3.53 -11.98
N GLN A 174 15.39 3.04 -10.94
CA GLN A 174 16.25 3.89 -10.13
C GLN A 174 17.37 4.54 -10.95
N ALA A 175 18.09 3.74 -11.74
CA ALA A 175 19.17 4.25 -12.57
C ALA A 175 18.66 5.30 -13.58
N ALA A 176 17.48 5.08 -14.18
CA ALA A 176 16.83 6.05 -15.05
C ALA A 176 16.56 7.38 -14.35
N MET A 177 15.86 7.34 -13.19
CA MET A 177 15.55 8.53 -12.40
C MET A 177 16.80 9.25 -11.87
N ASP A 178 17.89 8.53 -11.60
CA ASP A 178 19.17 9.10 -11.16
C ASP A 178 20.04 9.59 -12.34
N GLY A 179 19.64 9.27 -13.60
CA GLY A 179 20.36 9.54 -14.83
C GLY A 179 21.67 8.80 -14.92
N SER A 180 21.77 7.70 -14.24
CA SER A 180 22.89 6.76 -14.32
C SER A 180 22.79 5.90 -15.57
N SER A 181 23.90 5.26 -15.95
CA SER A 181 23.89 4.26 -17.01
C SER A 181 23.09 3.04 -16.61
N ILE A 182 22.25 2.54 -17.51
CA ILE A 182 21.45 1.34 -17.32
C ILE A 182 22.13 0.21 -18.10
N ASP A 183 22.56 -0.82 -17.37
CA ASP A 183 23.14 -2.00 -18.00
C ASP A 183 22.08 -2.84 -18.75
N GLU A 184 22.52 -3.64 -19.70
CA GLU A 184 21.66 -4.45 -20.57
C GLU A 184 20.86 -5.49 -19.75
N THR A 185 21.42 -6.01 -18.68
CA THR A 185 20.73 -6.96 -17.79
C THR A 185 19.55 -6.31 -17.10
N SER A 186 19.74 -5.12 -16.53
CA SER A 186 18.68 -4.35 -15.87
C SER A 186 17.58 -3.93 -16.85
N ARG A 187 17.95 -3.50 -18.05
CA ARG A 187 17.03 -3.23 -19.17
C ARG A 187 16.24 -4.48 -19.54
N GLY A 188 16.91 -5.61 -19.75
CA GLY A 188 16.29 -6.89 -20.08
C GLY A 188 15.28 -7.37 -19.04
N ARG A 189 15.46 -7.02 -17.76
CA ARG A 189 14.51 -7.36 -16.69
C ARG A 189 13.20 -6.58 -16.81
N VAL A 190 13.24 -5.31 -17.18
CA VAL A 190 12.03 -4.53 -17.46
C VAL A 190 11.29 -5.13 -18.65
N THR A 191 11.99 -5.42 -19.73
CA THR A 191 11.40 -6.08 -20.93
C THR A 191 10.79 -7.44 -20.57
N SER A 192 11.46 -8.24 -19.74
CA SER A 192 10.96 -9.55 -19.31
C SER A 192 9.71 -9.43 -18.45
N TRP A 193 9.63 -8.42 -17.57
CA TRP A 193 8.43 -8.12 -16.81
C TRP A 193 7.24 -7.78 -17.71
N LEU A 194 7.42 -6.88 -18.66
CA LEU A 194 6.38 -6.49 -19.61
C LEU A 194 5.96 -7.67 -20.52
N ASN A 195 6.92 -8.49 -20.98
CA ASN A 195 6.60 -9.72 -21.72
C ASN A 195 5.75 -10.70 -20.92
N TRP A 196 6.03 -10.84 -19.61
CA TRP A 196 5.22 -11.67 -18.73
C TRP A 196 3.78 -11.13 -18.59
N LEU A 197 3.60 -9.81 -18.47
CA LEU A 197 2.27 -9.19 -18.40
C LEU A 197 1.46 -9.43 -19.68
N VAL A 198 2.08 -9.23 -20.85
CA VAL A 198 1.46 -9.54 -22.17
C VAL A 198 1.12 -11.02 -22.26
N GLY A 199 2.08 -11.90 -21.95
CA GLY A 199 1.83 -13.35 -21.95
C GLY A 199 0.68 -13.74 -21.04
N SER A 200 0.57 -13.10 -19.88
CA SER A 200 -0.54 -13.33 -18.93
C SER A 200 -1.86 -12.80 -19.45
N SER A 201 -1.90 -11.68 -20.18
CA SER A 201 -3.15 -11.12 -20.72
C SER A 201 -3.78 -11.97 -21.83
N TYR A 202 -2.98 -12.79 -22.54
CA TYR A 202 -3.47 -13.73 -23.53
C TYR A 202 -3.99 -15.06 -22.95
N GLN A 203 -3.79 -15.30 -21.66
CA GLN A 203 -4.25 -16.55 -21.04
C GLN A 203 -5.73 -16.44 -20.63
N GLN A 204 -6.53 -17.43 -20.98
CA GLN A 204 -7.97 -17.44 -20.69
C GLN A 204 -8.27 -17.52 -19.19
N ASN A 205 -7.39 -18.10 -18.40
CA ASN A 205 -7.52 -18.29 -16.98
C ASN A 205 -6.90 -17.18 -16.13
N ILE A 206 -6.29 -16.15 -16.74
CA ILE A 206 -5.79 -14.96 -16.02
C ILE A 206 -6.64 -13.76 -16.39
N ARG A 207 -7.19 -13.09 -15.39
CA ARG A 207 -8.03 -11.90 -15.56
C ARG A 207 -7.39 -10.68 -14.89
N PHE A 208 -7.28 -9.59 -15.66
CA PHE A 208 -6.95 -8.29 -15.14
C PHE A 208 -8.23 -7.50 -14.88
N LEU A 209 -8.48 -7.13 -13.61
CA LEU A 209 -9.66 -6.36 -13.20
C LEU A 209 -9.24 -4.95 -12.78
N ASN A 210 -10.19 -4.02 -12.76
CA ASN A 210 -9.87 -2.62 -12.50
C ASN A 210 -9.59 -2.33 -11.03
N THR A 211 -10.24 -3.06 -10.12
CA THR A 211 -10.21 -2.77 -8.69
C THR A 211 -10.00 -4.02 -7.82
N GLN A 212 -9.46 -3.80 -6.64
CA GLN A 212 -9.35 -4.83 -5.60
C GLN A 212 -10.74 -5.29 -5.12
N GLY A 213 -11.75 -4.42 -5.20
CA GLY A 213 -13.13 -4.74 -4.89
C GLY A 213 -13.70 -5.82 -5.82
N GLU A 214 -13.47 -5.67 -7.14
CA GLU A 214 -13.86 -6.66 -8.14
C GLU A 214 -13.15 -8.00 -7.94
N LEU A 215 -11.85 -7.98 -7.64
CA LEU A 215 -11.09 -9.21 -7.33
C LEU A 215 -11.68 -9.93 -6.12
N ARG A 216 -11.94 -9.20 -5.05
CA ARG A 216 -12.51 -9.72 -3.81
C ARG A 216 -13.89 -10.33 -4.04
N GLN A 217 -14.73 -9.64 -4.80
CA GLN A 217 -16.07 -10.13 -5.14
C GLN A 217 -15.98 -11.40 -5.98
N GLY A 218 -15.15 -11.42 -7.03
CA GLY A 218 -14.97 -12.61 -7.87
C GLY A 218 -14.45 -13.83 -7.09
N LEU A 219 -13.57 -13.64 -6.09
CA LEU A 219 -13.13 -14.72 -5.22
C LEU A 219 -14.26 -15.24 -4.31
N ILE A 220 -15.08 -14.34 -3.76
CA ILE A 220 -16.23 -14.69 -2.90
C ILE A 220 -17.30 -15.44 -3.69
N GLU A 221 -17.59 -15.01 -4.92
CA GLU A 221 -18.59 -15.60 -5.79
C GLU A 221 -18.11 -16.89 -6.49
N GLY A 222 -16.81 -17.18 -6.40
CA GLY A 222 -16.19 -18.36 -7.02
C GLY A 222 -15.93 -18.21 -8.52
N GLU A 223 -15.96 -16.99 -9.05
CA GLU A 223 -15.53 -16.66 -10.41
C GLU A 223 -14.01 -16.65 -10.56
N LEU A 224 -13.32 -16.39 -9.45
CA LEU A 224 -11.87 -16.44 -9.31
C LEU A 224 -11.49 -17.43 -8.22
N ASP A 225 -10.44 -18.20 -8.44
CA ASP A 225 -9.91 -19.17 -7.49
C ASP A 225 -8.73 -18.62 -6.70
N TRP A 226 -8.02 -17.64 -7.28
CA TRP A 226 -6.87 -16.97 -6.70
C TRP A 226 -6.87 -15.50 -7.10
N ILE A 227 -6.49 -14.62 -6.18
CA ILE A 227 -6.35 -13.19 -6.43
C ILE A 227 -5.12 -12.59 -5.74
N THR A 228 -4.58 -11.50 -6.28
CA THR A 228 -3.77 -10.59 -5.46
C THR A 228 -4.69 -9.85 -4.50
N CYS A 229 -4.33 -9.80 -3.21
CA CYS A 229 -5.15 -9.15 -2.19
C CYS A 229 -4.27 -8.35 -1.21
N TRP A 230 -4.81 -7.28 -0.66
CA TRP A 230 -4.19 -6.57 0.46
C TRP A 230 -4.63 -7.18 1.79
N SER A 231 -3.74 -7.16 2.77
CA SER A 231 -4.05 -7.66 4.12
C SER A 231 -5.26 -6.95 4.75
N SER A 232 -5.56 -5.70 4.36
CA SER A 232 -6.78 -4.98 4.75
C SER A 232 -8.08 -5.73 4.42
N ASN A 233 -8.07 -6.57 3.39
CA ASN A 233 -9.24 -7.32 2.92
C ASN A 233 -9.46 -8.65 3.65
N LEU A 234 -8.48 -9.12 4.44
CA LEU A 234 -8.50 -10.46 5.04
C LEU A 234 -9.67 -10.67 6.01
N LYS A 235 -10.05 -9.64 6.77
CA LYS A 235 -11.18 -9.76 7.71
C LYS A 235 -12.48 -10.06 6.97
N ARG A 236 -12.77 -9.31 5.91
CA ARG A 236 -13.96 -9.51 5.09
C ARG A 236 -13.94 -10.87 4.37
N LEU A 237 -12.82 -11.20 3.73
CA LEU A 237 -12.69 -12.50 3.07
C LEU A 237 -12.91 -13.66 4.06
N ARG A 238 -12.36 -13.57 5.27
CA ARG A 238 -12.55 -14.59 6.31
C ARG A 238 -14.00 -14.68 6.80
N SER A 239 -14.67 -13.55 6.99
CA SER A 239 -16.05 -13.55 7.44
C SER A 239 -17.00 -14.22 6.44
N THR A 240 -16.68 -14.17 5.15
CA THR A 240 -17.49 -14.73 4.08
C THR A 240 -17.08 -16.15 3.70
N MET A 241 -15.78 -16.42 3.57
CA MET A 241 -15.25 -17.71 3.08
C MET A 241 -14.88 -18.70 4.20
N GLY A 242 -14.77 -18.22 5.44
CA GLY A 242 -14.41 -19.05 6.59
C GLY A 242 -13.08 -19.79 6.37
N ASP A 243 -13.12 -21.11 6.63
CA ASP A 243 -11.96 -22.00 6.50
C ASP A 243 -11.53 -22.27 5.05
N ASN A 244 -12.37 -21.92 4.06
CA ASN A 244 -12.03 -22.05 2.64
C ASN A 244 -11.07 -20.94 2.17
N LEU A 245 -10.89 -19.86 2.93
CA LEU A 245 -9.89 -18.87 2.59
C LEU A 245 -8.48 -19.40 2.80
N GLY A 246 -7.71 -19.47 1.74
CA GLY A 246 -6.27 -19.66 1.74
C GLY A 246 -5.53 -18.33 1.62
N ILE A 247 -4.39 -18.22 2.30
CA ILE A 247 -3.51 -17.05 2.27
C ILE A 247 -2.09 -17.54 2.04
N ALA A 248 -1.40 -16.95 1.08
CA ALA A 248 -0.02 -17.25 0.77
C ALA A 248 0.77 -15.98 0.41
N ALA A 249 2.09 -16.12 0.34
CA ALA A 249 2.93 -15.09 -0.27
C ALA A 249 2.63 -14.99 -1.77
N LEU A 250 2.84 -13.82 -2.37
CA LEU A 250 2.79 -13.65 -3.82
C LEU A 250 3.84 -14.54 -4.51
N PRO A 251 3.60 -14.97 -5.77
CA PRO A 251 4.51 -15.81 -6.52
C PRO A 251 5.90 -15.20 -6.66
N GLN A 252 6.94 -16.03 -6.61
CA GLN A 252 8.32 -15.61 -6.88
C GLN A 252 8.54 -15.35 -8.37
N GLY A 253 9.37 -14.34 -8.66
CA GLY A 253 9.86 -14.11 -10.00
C GLY A 253 11.04 -15.02 -10.41
N PRO A 254 11.51 -14.89 -11.66
CA PRO A 254 12.60 -15.72 -12.22
C PRO A 254 13.91 -15.59 -11.45
N VAL A 255 14.13 -14.48 -10.77
CA VAL A 255 15.37 -14.21 -10.00
C VAL A 255 15.28 -14.60 -8.53
N GLN A 256 14.31 -15.46 -8.19
CA GLN A 256 14.05 -15.99 -6.84
C GLN A 256 13.85 -14.90 -5.77
N HIS A 257 13.48 -13.70 -6.16
CA HIS A 257 13.09 -12.66 -5.22
C HIS A 257 11.60 -12.75 -4.90
N ARG A 258 11.29 -12.96 -3.63
CA ARG A 258 9.96 -12.68 -3.08
C ARG A 258 10.01 -11.29 -2.46
N LYS A 259 9.22 -10.39 -2.98
CA LYS A 259 8.99 -9.12 -2.32
C LYS A 259 7.51 -8.87 -2.22
N ALA A 260 7.08 -8.55 -1.02
CA ALA A 260 5.76 -8.00 -0.84
C ALA A 260 5.78 -6.53 -1.19
N SER A 261 4.76 -6.12 -1.91
CA SER A 261 4.40 -4.72 -1.94
C SER A 261 3.76 -4.38 -0.59
N THR A 262 4.26 -3.33 0.05
CA THR A 262 3.72 -2.83 1.32
C THR A 262 3.21 -1.42 1.13
N ARG A 263 2.21 -1.05 1.94
CA ARG A 263 1.62 0.29 1.99
C ARG A 263 1.54 0.73 3.45
N LEU A 264 2.03 1.93 3.76
CA LEU A 264 1.94 2.50 5.10
C LEU A 264 0.68 3.34 5.25
N GLU A 265 0.03 3.22 6.39
CA GLU A 265 -0.92 4.21 6.88
C GLU A 265 -0.17 5.20 7.76
N VAL A 266 -0.24 6.46 7.41
CA VAL A 266 0.49 7.57 8.05
C VAL A 266 -0.48 8.61 8.55
N TRP A 267 -0.29 9.04 9.79
CA TRP A 267 -1.03 10.14 10.40
C TRP A 267 -0.19 11.43 10.33
N VAL A 268 -0.71 12.42 9.65
CA VAL A 268 -0.02 13.66 9.29
C VAL A 268 -0.69 14.84 10.01
N LEU A 269 0.12 15.81 10.42
CA LEU A 269 -0.35 17.02 11.09
C LEU A 269 -0.69 18.09 10.05
N GLY A 270 -1.95 18.48 9.97
CA GLY A 270 -2.39 19.52 9.05
C GLY A 270 -1.83 20.89 9.45
N ARG A 271 -1.68 21.76 8.44
CA ARG A 271 -1.32 23.16 8.65
C ARG A 271 -2.57 23.97 8.98
N ASN A 272 -2.46 25.17 9.48
CA ASN A 272 -3.57 26.09 9.77
C ASN A 272 -4.55 25.67 10.87
N SER A 273 -4.23 24.66 11.70
CA SER A 273 -4.96 24.41 12.93
C SER A 273 -4.79 25.54 13.94
N SER A 274 -5.83 25.90 14.66
CA SER A 274 -5.69 26.77 15.83
C SER A 274 -4.77 26.13 16.89
N GLN A 275 -4.14 26.93 17.73
CA GLN A 275 -3.24 26.39 18.78
C GLN A 275 -3.93 25.35 19.68
N LEU A 276 -5.22 25.52 19.95
CA LEU A 276 -5.99 24.58 20.76
C LEU A 276 -6.24 23.26 20.02
N GLN A 277 -6.68 23.34 18.76
CA GLN A 277 -6.92 22.16 17.92
C GLN A 277 -5.60 21.42 17.68
N ARG A 278 -4.51 22.14 17.40
CA ARG A 278 -3.18 21.54 17.24
C ARG A 278 -2.72 20.76 18.46
N ARG A 279 -2.92 21.29 19.68
CA ARG A 279 -2.62 20.55 20.91
C ARG A 279 -3.41 19.26 21.01
N LYS A 280 -4.72 19.29 20.70
CA LYS A 280 -5.58 18.11 20.69
C LYS A 280 -5.16 17.10 19.62
N ALA A 281 -4.83 17.55 18.41
CA ALA A 281 -4.31 16.71 17.35
C ALA A 281 -3.00 16.00 17.75
N LEU A 282 -2.08 16.68 18.39
CA LEU A 282 -0.84 16.10 18.94
C LEU A 282 -1.09 15.05 20.04
N VAL A 283 -2.11 15.25 20.87
CA VAL A 283 -2.53 14.24 21.85
C VAL A 283 -3.03 12.97 21.13
N MET A 284 -3.83 13.12 20.07
CA MET A 284 -4.30 12.00 19.26
C MET A 284 -3.15 11.27 18.56
N LEU A 285 -2.21 12.01 17.95
CA LEU A 285 -1.01 11.42 17.35
C LEU A 285 -0.19 10.62 18.38
N LYS A 286 -0.01 11.16 19.58
CA LYS A 286 0.70 10.47 20.66
C LYS A 286 -0.05 9.23 21.14
N PHE A 287 -1.38 9.26 21.13
CA PHE A 287 -2.23 8.13 21.50
C PHE A 287 -2.10 6.97 20.50
N ILE A 288 -2.31 7.25 19.20
CA ILE A 288 -2.33 6.20 18.17
C ILE A 288 -0.99 5.48 18.00
N THR A 289 0.12 6.11 18.38
CA THR A 289 1.45 5.49 18.35
C THR A 289 1.74 4.55 19.52
N LYS A 290 0.87 4.51 20.55
CA LYS A 290 1.07 3.57 21.66
C LYS A 290 0.94 2.12 21.17
N PRO A 291 1.84 1.20 21.58
CA PRO A 291 1.80 -0.19 21.14
C PRO A 291 0.45 -0.88 21.35
N TRP A 292 -0.22 -0.59 22.48
CA TRP A 292 -1.52 -1.16 22.77
C TRP A 292 -2.62 -0.61 21.84
N ALA A 293 -2.58 0.68 21.47
CA ALA A 293 -3.53 1.28 20.55
C ALA A 293 -3.37 0.68 19.14
N GLN A 294 -2.14 0.59 18.64
CA GLN A 294 -1.85 -0.05 17.35
C GLN A 294 -2.25 -1.53 17.34
N LYS A 295 -1.94 -2.27 18.42
CA LYS A 295 -2.39 -3.66 18.57
C LYS A 295 -3.92 -3.78 18.50
N THR A 296 -4.63 -2.94 19.23
CA THR A 296 -6.10 -2.95 19.27
C THR A 296 -6.67 -2.64 17.90
N TYR A 297 -6.17 -1.63 17.21
CA TYR A 297 -6.57 -1.24 15.87
C TYR A 297 -6.37 -2.40 14.87
N ALA A 298 -5.19 -3.02 14.88
CA ALA A 298 -4.88 -4.12 13.98
C ALA A 298 -5.74 -5.38 14.21
N LEU A 299 -6.01 -5.75 15.48
CA LEU A 299 -6.79 -6.94 15.81
C LEU A 299 -8.29 -6.76 15.60
N MET A 300 -8.82 -5.56 15.78
CA MET A 300 -10.26 -5.31 15.71
C MET A 300 -10.77 -4.98 14.31
N GLY A 301 -9.93 -4.49 13.43
CA GLY A 301 -10.49 -3.96 12.19
C GLY A 301 -9.74 -4.23 10.90
N SER A 302 -8.46 -3.99 10.87
CA SER A 302 -7.80 -3.75 9.60
C SER A 302 -7.00 -4.93 9.06
N SER A 303 -6.79 -6.02 9.83
CA SER A 303 -5.82 -7.06 9.46
C SER A 303 -4.47 -6.47 8.97
N SER A 304 -4.10 -5.32 9.55
CA SER A 304 -2.85 -4.62 9.29
C SER A 304 -1.76 -5.09 10.25
N MET A 305 -0.51 -4.89 9.88
CA MET A 305 0.60 -5.06 10.80
C MET A 305 0.90 -3.71 11.48
N PRO A 306 0.93 -3.65 12.82
CA PRO A 306 1.37 -2.47 13.53
C PRO A 306 2.80 -2.10 13.15
N VAL A 307 3.09 -0.82 13.08
CA VAL A 307 4.46 -0.31 12.91
C VAL A 307 5.29 -0.48 14.19
N SER A 308 4.66 -0.40 15.36
CA SER A 308 5.30 -0.74 16.63
C SER A 308 5.77 -2.19 16.65
N GLN A 309 7.07 -2.43 16.80
CA GLN A 309 7.65 -3.77 16.89
C GLN A 309 7.04 -4.59 18.02
N LYS A 310 6.75 -3.95 19.17
CA LYS A 310 6.12 -4.60 20.32
C LYS A 310 4.69 -5.03 20.01
N ALA A 311 3.92 -4.20 19.31
CA ALA A 311 2.55 -4.54 18.90
C ALA A 311 2.54 -5.60 17.79
N ALA A 312 3.44 -5.49 16.81
CA ALA A 312 3.56 -6.41 15.68
C ALA A 312 3.82 -7.85 16.14
N ALA A 313 4.72 -8.06 17.08
CA ALA A 313 4.99 -9.39 17.66
C ALA A 313 3.75 -10.06 18.27
N ILE A 314 2.88 -9.28 18.93
CA ILE A 314 1.63 -9.78 19.52
C ILE A 314 0.59 -10.08 18.43
N VAL A 315 0.46 -9.21 17.44
CA VAL A 315 -0.53 -9.36 16.35
C VAL A 315 -0.16 -10.56 15.49
N ALA A 316 1.10 -10.72 15.12
CA ALA A 316 1.59 -11.84 14.32
C ALA A 316 1.24 -13.21 14.95
N SER A 317 1.31 -13.33 16.28
CA SER A 317 0.95 -14.57 16.99
C SER A 317 -0.55 -14.88 16.99
N LYS A 318 -1.41 -13.90 16.65
CA LYS A 318 -2.88 -14.03 16.74
C LYS A 318 -3.59 -14.10 15.38
N ILE A 319 -2.87 -13.96 14.26
CA ILE A 319 -3.44 -14.08 12.92
C ILE A 319 -3.29 -15.53 12.43
N PRO A 320 -4.36 -16.38 12.47
CA PRO A 320 -4.25 -17.77 12.03
C PRO A 320 -3.92 -17.86 10.53
N GLY A 321 -2.95 -18.72 10.16
CA GLY A 321 -2.59 -18.99 8.77
C GLY A 321 -1.90 -17.86 7.99
N GLY A 322 -1.98 -16.62 8.50
CA GLY A 322 -1.28 -15.48 7.92
C GLY A 322 0.04 -15.14 8.60
N SER A 323 0.31 -15.75 9.78
CA SER A 323 1.49 -15.41 10.58
C SER A 323 2.80 -15.74 9.87
N GLU A 324 2.89 -16.86 9.19
CA GLU A 324 4.11 -17.26 8.47
C GLU A 324 4.33 -16.38 7.22
N ALA A 325 3.29 -16.16 6.42
CA ALA A 325 3.36 -15.27 5.27
C ALA A 325 3.69 -13.82 5.72
N LEU A 326 3.01 -13.29 6.75
CA LEU A 326 3.23 -11.97 7.30
C LEU A 326 4.59 -11.83 8.01
N ASN A 327 5.02 -12.83 8.78
CA ASN A 327 6.32 -12.81 9.46
C ASN A 327 7.48 -12.91 8.46
N ASN A 328 7.37 -13.77 7.44
CA ASN A 328 8.37 -13.85 6.36
C ASN A 328 8.48 -12.53 5.59
N TYR A 329 7.40 -11.76 5.53
CA TYR A 329 7.38 -10.44 4.92
C TYR A 329 8.10 -9.40 5.75
N VAL A 330 7.78 -9.27 7.04
CA VAL A 330 8.36 -8.29 7.95
C VAL A 330 9.87 -8.53 8.13
N GLN A 331 10.31 -9.79 8.23
CA GLN A 331 11.73 -10.13 8.41
C GLN A 331 12.58 -9.96 7.15
N ASN A 332 11.98 -10.12 5.95
CA ASN A 332 12.71 -9.95 4.69
C ASN A 332 12.79 -8.49 4.22
N ASP A 333 11.97 -7.60 4.77
CA ASP A 333 11.94 -6.18 4.39
C ASP A 333 13.12 -5.38 5.00
N GLU A 334 13.69 -5.83 6.12
CA GLU A 334 14.84 -5.18 6.76
C GLU A 334 16.09 -5.12 5.86
N GLN A 335 16.21 -6.01 4.86
CA GLN A 335 17.35 -6.05 3.92
C GLN A 335 17.14 -5.21 2.65
N SER A 336 16.03 -4.46 2.51
CA SER A 336 15.64 -3.87 1.23
C SER A 336 15.50 -2.35 1.19
N THR A 337 16.12 -1.64 2.10
CA THR A 337 16.04 -0.16 2.27
C THR A 337 16.17 0.64 0.96
N GLY A 338 17.04 0.26 0.04
CA GLY A 338 17.22 0.99 -1.24
C GLY A 338 16.06 0.83 -2.23
N LYS A 339 15.33 -0.30 -2.21
CA LYS A 339 14.29 -0.60 -3.21
C LYS A 339 12.92 -0.06 -2.82
N VAL A 340 12.66 0.06 -1.54
CA VAL A 340 11.46 0.72 -1.01
C VAL A 340 11.45 2.20 -1.41
N GLN A 341 12.62 2.84 -1.42
CA GLN A 341 12.79 4.22 -1.86
C GLN A 341 12.46 4.42 -3.35
N VAL A 342 12.74 3.46 -4.22
CA VAL A 342 12.41 3.55 -5.66
C VAL A 342 10.90 3.57 -5.88
N LYS A 343 10.18 2.66 -5.24
CA LYS A 343 8.72 2.59 -5.29
C LYS A 343 8.08 3.88 -4.79
N ALA A 344 8.49 4.33 -3.60
CA ALA A 344 7.99 5.56 -3.01
C ALA A 344 8.26 6.78 -3.93
N ARG A 345 9.42 6.81 -4.59
CA ARG A 345 9.79 7.88 -5.51
C ARG A 345 8.91 7.88 -6.78
N ILE A 346 8.66 6.70 -7.37
CA ILE A 346 7.76 6.55 -8.53
C ILE A 346 6.33 6.98 -8.17
N PHE A 347 5.81 6.51 -7.04
CA PHE A 347 4.41 6.76 -6.67
C PHE A 347 4.14 8.17 -6.16
N ARG A 348 5.17 8.87 -5.72
CA ARG A 348 5.10 10.28 -5.31
C ARG A 348 5.16 11.23 -6.50
N ASP A 349 5.91 10.90 -7.53
CA ASP A 349 6.02 11.72 -8.73
C ASP A 349 4.97 11.29 -9.77
N GLN A 350 3.94 12.14 -9.95
CA GLN A 350 2.82 11.85 -10.83
C GLN A 350 3.29 11.52 -12.25
N MET A 351 4.31 12.22 -12.76
CA MET A 351 4.83 11.98 -14.10
C MET A 351 5.47 10.59 -14.20
N SER A 352 6.30 10.20 -13.23
CA SER A 352 6.90 8.86 -13.17
C SER A 352 5.84 7.77 -13.05
N TYR A 353 4.81 8.00 -12.23
CA TYR A 353 3.69 7.07 -12.07
C TYR A 353 2.93 6.89 -13.38
N ASP A 354 2.50 7.99 -14.01
CA ASP A 354 1.73 7.96 -15.26
C ASP A 354 2.55 7.33 -16.39
N THR A 355 3.84 7.69 -16.52
CA THR A 355 4.74 7.08 -17.51
C THR A 355 4.76 5.55 -17.43
N ILE A 356 4.94 4.99 -16.25
CA ILE A 356 5.00 3.52 -16.09
C ILE A 356 3.60 2.92 -16.24
N SER A 357 2.57 3.57 -15.71
CA SER A 357 1.19 3.12 -15.79
C SER A 357 0.68 3.07 -17.24
N ASP A 358 0.90 4.12 -18.00
CA ASP A 358 0.49 4.19 -19.42
C ASP A 358 1.25 3.17 -20.28
N ALA A 359 2.57 3.06 -20.11
CA ALA A 359 3.35 2.09 -20.84
C ALA A 359 2.97 0.64 -20.50
N LEU A 360 2.58 0.38 -19.23
CA LEU A 360 2.05 -0.91 -18.79
C LEU A 360 0.72 -1.22 -19.50
N LEU A 361 -0.21 -0.28 -19.51
CA LEU A 361 -1.50 -0.45 -20.18
C LEU A 361 -1.35 -0.61 -21.68
N ASP A 362 -0.55 0.23 -22.33
CA ASP A 362 -0.24 0.13 -23.76
C ASP A 362 0.34 -1.25 -24.13
N THR A 363 1.15 -1.81 -23.22
CA THR A 363 1.76 -3.13 -23.42
C THR A 363 0.74 -4.24 -23.24
N ILE A 364 -0.09 -4.21 -22.19
CA ILE A 364 -1.11 -5.24 -21.91
C ILE A 364 -2.17 -5.26 -23.01
N TYR A 365 -2.53 -4.09 -23.57
CA TYR A 365 -3.52 -3.96 -24.65
C TYR A 365 -2.92 -4.04 -26.06
N ASP A 366 -1.66 -4.46 -26.19
CA ASP A 366 -0.96 -4.68 -27.47
C ASP A 366 -0.86 -3.41 -28.36
N VAL A 367 -0.85 -2.23 -27.71
CA VAL A 367 -0.62 -0.95 -28.41
C VAL A 367 0.85 -0.75 -28.69
N ARG A 368 1.73 -1.24 -27.80
CA ARG A 368 3.20 -1.20 -27.95
C ARG A 368 3.83 -2.54 -27.59
N THR A 369 4.93 -2.84 -28.22
CA THR A 369 5.72 -4.02 -27.84
C THR A 369 6.39 -3.82 -26.47
N PRO A 370 6.66 -4.89 -25.71
CA PRO A 370 7.38 -4.81 -24.44
C PRO A 370 8.74 -4.12 -24.55
N LYS A 371 9.42 -4.25 -25.67
CA LYS A 371 10.69 -3.58 -25.90
C LYS A 371 10.52 -2.06 -26.09
N GLU A 372 9.56 -1.62 -26.88
CA GLU A 372 9.25 -0.20 -27.09
C GLU A 372 8.80 0.46 -25.76
N SER A 373 7.93 -0.21 -24.99
CA SER A 373 7.51 0.28 -23.68
C SER A 373 8.67 0.34 -22.68
N THR A 374 9.61 -0.61 -22.73
CA THR A 374 10.83 -0.56 -21.90
C THR A 374 11.65 0.69 -22.21
N GLU A 375 11.91 0.97 -23.50
CA GLU A 375 12.69 2.16 -23.91
C GLU A 375 11.97 3.45 -23.51
N GLN A 376 10.64 3.50 -23.71
CA GLN A 376 9.83 4.67 -23.34
C GLN A 376 9.89 4.93 -21.84
N ILE A 377 9.62 3.91 -20.99
CA ILE A 377 9.69 4.04 -19.53
C ILE A 377 11.06 4.58 -19.09
N LEU A 378 12.14 3.95 -19.58
CA LEU A 378 13.49 4.30 -19.14
C LEU A 378 13.94 5.67 -19.66
N GLN A 379 13.44 6.10 -20.83
CA GLN A 379 13.70 7.42 -21.38
C GLN A 379 12.95 8.51 -20.62
N ASP A 380 11.65 8.31 -20.35
CA ASP A 380 10.81 9.32 -19.70
C ASP A 380 11.18 9.50 -18.24
N LEU A 381 11.49 8.40 -17.51
CA LEU A 381 12.01 8.49 -16.14
C LEU A 381 13.31 9.29 -16.03
N LYS A 382 14.11 9.43 -17.09
CA LYS A 382 15.27 10.33 -17.11
C LYS A 382 14.90 11.80 -17.15
N GLN A 383 13.71 12.13 -17.64
CA GLN A 383 13.23 13.51 -17.80
C GLN A 383 12.53 14.05 -16.55
N THR A 384 12.18 13.19 -15.60
CA THR A 384 11.49 13.54 -14.33
C THR A 384 12.46 14.05 -13.24
N ARG A 385 13.54 14.71 -13.62
CA ARG A 385 14.57 15.24 -12.70
C ARG A 385 14.22 16.58 -12.11
#